data_2961c2355e47a6ca4af71b190979180b
#
_entry.id   2961c2355e47a6ca4af71b190979180b
#
_cell.length_a   1.000
_cell.length_b   1.000
_cell.length_c   1.000
_cell.angle_alpha   90.00
_cell.angle_beta   90.00
_cell.angle_gamma   90.00
#
_symmetry.space_group_name_H-M   'P 1'
#
loop_
_entity.id
_entity.type
_entity.pdbx_description
1 polymer ?
#
loop_
_entity_poly.entity_id
_entity_poly.type
_entity_poly.pdbx_seq_one_letter_code
_entity_poly.pdbx_strand_id
1 'polypeptide(L)'
;MTTNPAIDDDFTMIQSIINTYFTGLYQGNSDQLKAIFHPTAMLKSPGNFRSLERWLEDVETRATPKSLGQPFNFKILSIEIIQDQAMVKLECPLFDHFYIDFLGLLKEQSRWLIVNKMYTDIAQTSDVTAV
;
A
#
# COMPACT_ATOMS: atom_id res chain seq x y z
N MET A 1 7.71 10.09 31.36
CA MET A 1 6.69 9.29 30.72
C MET A 1 7.31 8.15 29.92
N THR A 2 6.75 7.01 30.03
CA THR A 2 7.28 5.84 29.32
C THR A 2 6.43 5.55 28.10
N THR A 3 7.06 5.42 26.96
CA THR A 3 6.41 4.89 25.77
C THR A 3 6.32 3.37 25.90
N ASN A 4 5.35 2.77 25.23
CA ASN A 4 5.27 1.32 25.16
C ASN A 4 6.21 0.82 24.07
N PRO A 5 7.31 0.13 24.40
CA PRO A 5 8.27 -0.31 23.38
C PRO A 5 7.67 -1.21 22.31
N ALA A 6 6.65 -2.00 22.65
CA ALA A 6 5.99 -2.86 21.67
C ALA A 6 5.23 -2.03 20.62
N ILE A 7 4.58 -0.95 21.03
CA ILE A 7 3.87 -0.04 20.11
C ILE A 7 4.86 0.70 19.24
N ASP A 8 5.97 1.18 19.82
CA ASP A 8 7.01 1.87 19.05
C ASP A 8 7.63 0.95 18.01
N ASP A 9 7.88 -0.31 18.37
CA ASP A 9 8.36 -1.32 17.44
C ASP A 9 7.36 -1.57 16.31
N ASP A 10 6.09 -1.72 16.66
CA ASP A 10 5.04 -1.95 15.67
C ASP A 10 4.94 -0.79 14.69
N PHE A 11 5.00 0.43 15.17
CA PHE A 11 4.97 1.61 14.30
C PHE A 11 6.15 1.61 13.33
N THR A 12 7.35 1.35 13.85
CA THR A 12 8.56 1.29 13.03
C THR A 12 8.50 0.18 11.99
N MET A 13 8.00 -0.99 12.38
CA MET A 13 7.85 -2.12 11.48
C MET A 13 6.86 -1.81 10.36
N ILE A 14 5.73 -1.21 10.68
CA ILE A 14 4.72 -0.83 9.69
C ILE A 14 5.28 0.24 8.76
N GLN A 15 5.97 1.25 9.28
CA GLN A 15 6.62 2.26 8.45
C GLN A 15 7.59 1.64 7.46
N SER A 16 8.36 0.66 7.90
CA SER A 16 9.29 -0.06 7.03
C SER A 16 8.57 -0.81 5.92
N ILE A 17 7.45 -1.46 6.26
CA ILE A 17 6.62 -2.15 5.27
C ILE A 17 6.10 -1.16 4.23
N ILE A 18 5.61 0.00 4.67
CA ILE A 18 5.07 0.99 3.75
C ILE A 18 6.16 1.57 2.86
N ASN A 19 7.36 1.80 3.39
CA ASN A 19 8.47 2.26 2.56
C ASN A 19 8.85 1.21 1.49
N THR A 20 8.81 -0.06 1.83
CA THR A 20 9.01 -1.14 0.86
C THR A 20 7.89 -1.17 -0.18
N TYR A 21 6.66 -0.92 0.25
CA TYR A 21 5.51 -0.82 -0.64
C TYR A 21 5.72 0.28 -1.69
N PHE A 22 6.09 1.48 -1.26
CA PHE A 22 6.36 2.59 -2.17
C PHE A 22 7.49 2.28 -3.15
N THR A 23 8.59 1.75 -2.63
CA THR A 23 9.75 1.42 -3.47
C THR A 23 9.40 0.32 -4.47
N GLY A 24 8.67 -0.70 -4.02
CA GLY A 24 8.22 -1.79 -4.88
C GLY A 24 7.31 -1.32 -6.01
N LEU A 25 6.38 -0.42 -5.69
CA LEU A 25 5.51 0.18 -6.72
C LEU A 25 6.32 1.00 -7.71
N TYR A 26 7.22 1.82 -7.22
CA TYR A 26 8.02 2.72 -8.05
C TYR A 26 8.91 1.95 -9.01
N GLN A 27 9.57 0.90 -8.53
CA GLN A 27 10.51 0.11 -9.31
C GLN A 27 9.85 -1.07 -10.05
N GLY A 28 8.57 -1.34 -9.76
CA GLY A 28 7.90 -2.51 -10.32
C GLY A 28 8.51 -3.82 -9.81
N ASN A 29 8.94 -3.84 -8.55
CA ASN A 29 9.62 -5.00 -7.97
C ASN A 29 8.60 -5.91 -7.28
N SER A 30 8.11 -6.90 -8.00
CA SER A 30 7.08 -7.82 -7.50
C SER A 30 7.57 -8.65 -6.31
N ASP A 31 8.85 -9.00 -6.26
CA ASP A 31 9.39 -9.77 -5.14
C ASP A 31 9.36 -8.98 -3.84
N GLN A 32 9.72 -7.69 -3.89
CA GLN A 32 9.62 -6.82 -2.73
C GLN A 32 8.18 -6.69 -2.25
N LEU A 33 7.25 -6.51 -3.19
CA LEU A 33 5.83 -6.39 -2.85
C LEU A 33 5.30 -7.68 -2.26
N LYS A 34 5.65 -8.82 -2.86
CA LYS A 34 5.21 -10.12 -2.35
C LYS A 34 5.65 -10.34 -0.90
N ALA A 35 6.82 -9.86 -0.52
CA ALA A 35 7.39 -10.08 0.81
C ALA A 35 6.61 -9.37 1.92
N ILE A 36 5.86 -8.32 1.60
CA ILE A 36 5.13 -7.53 2.61
C ILE A 36 3.62 -7.80 2.63
N PHE A 37 3.12 -8.65 1.75
CA PHE A 37 1.72 -9.03 1.69
C PHE A 37 1.51 -10.44 2.19
N HIS A 38 0.40 -10.65 2.89
CA HIS A 38 -0.07 -12.00 3.19
C HIS A 38 -0.50 -12.68 1.89
N PRO A 39 -0.22 -13.99 1.70
CA PRO A 39 -0.56 -14.68 0.44
C PRO A 39 -2.05 -14.62 0.06
N THR A 40 -2.94 -14.48 1.04
CA THR A 40 -4.38 -14.40 0.80
C THR A 40 -4.89 -12.98 0.61
N ALA A 41 -4.00 -11.99 0.57
CA ALA A 41 -4.40 -10.59 0.44
C ALA A 41 -5.17 -10.35 -0.85
N MET A 42 -6.13 -9.43 -0.79
CA MET A 42 -6.93 -9.01 -1.93
C MET A 42 -6.77 -7.51 -2.15
N LEU A 43 -6.85 -7.12 -3.41
CA LEU A 43 -6.77 -5.71 -3.82
C LEU A 43 -8.11 -5.36 -4.47
N LYS A 44 -8.77 -4.33 -3.96
CA LYS A 44 -10.18 -4.08 -4.23
C LYS A 44 -10.46 -2.63 -4.60
N SER A 45 -11.29 -2.47 -5.61
CA SER A 45 -12.04 -1.25 -5.85
C SER A 45 -13.43 -1.67 -6.30
N PRO A 46 -14.41 -0.76 -6.36
CA PRO A 46 -15.76 -1.17 -6.77
C PRO A 46 -15.75 -1.89 -8.12
N GLY A 47 -16.26 -3.12 -8.13
CA GLY A 47 -16.33 -3.95 -9.33
C GLY A 47 -15.02 -4.60 -9.73
N ASN A 48 -13.95 -4.45 -8.97
CA ASN A 48 -12.65 -4.98 -9.33
C ASN A 48 -11.96 -5.60 -8.09
N PHE A 49 -11.96 -6.91 -8.03
CA PHE A 49 -11.35 -7.67 -6.94
C PHE A 49 -10.25 -8.55 -7.51
N ARG A 50 -9.01 -8.30 -7.13
CA ARG A 50 -7.86 -9.07 -7.61
C ARG A 50 -7.17 -9.78 -6.46
N SER A 51 -6.69 -11.00 -6.74
CA SER A 51 -5.80 -11.69 -5.82
C SER A 51 -4.42 -11.02 -5.84
N LEU A 52 -3.64 -11.27 -4.79
CA LEU A 52 -2.25 -10.82 -4.76
C LEU A 52 -1.48 -11.32 -5.97
N GLU A 53 -1.62 -12.61 -6.29
CA GLU A 53 -0.90 -13.23 -7.39
C GLU A 53 -1.19 -12.52 -8.71
N ARG A 54 -2.45 -12.23 -9.01
CA ARG A 54 -2.84 -11.53 -10.23
C ARG A 54 -2.25 -10.12 -10.29
N TRP A 55 -2.29 -9.41 -9.18
CA TRP A 55 -1.74 -8.06 -9.12
C TRP A 55 -0.23 -8.06 -9.32
N LEU A 56 0.49 -9.02 -8.72
CA LEU A 56 1.93 -9.13 -8.90
C LEU A 56 2.30 -9.41 -10.35
N GLU A 57 1.52 -10.21 -11.06
CA GLU A 57 1.70 -10.41 -12.50
C GLU A 57 1.54 -9.10 -13.26
N ASP A 58 0.52 -8.30 -12.93
CA ASP A 58 0.31 -7.01 -13.55
C ASP A 58 1.50 -6.07 -13.30
N VAL A 59 2.02 -6.06 -12.09
CA VAL A 59 3.21 -5.26 -11.73
C VAL A 59 4.42 -5.67 -12.56
N GLU A 60 4.64 -6.96 -12.75
CA GLU A 60 5.78 -7.46 -13.51
C GLU A 60 5.73 -7.10 -14.99
N THR A 61 4.53 -7.02 -15.56
CA THR A 61 4.37 -6.88 -17.00
C THR A 61 4.15 -5.45 -17.47
N ARG A 62 3.73 -4.55 -16.57
CA ARG A 62 3.48 -3.15 -16.93
C ARG A 62 4.77 -2.34 -16.86
N ALA A 63 4.79 -1.20 -17.58
CA ALA A 63 5.85 -0.21 -17.39
C ALA A 63 5.86 0.27 -15.95
N THR A 64 7.03 0.69 -15.45
CA THR A 64 7.15 1.15 -14.06
C THR A 64 7.20 2.67 -14.00
N PRO A 65 6.78 3.27 -12.90
CA PRO A 65 6.93 4.72 -12.73
C PRO A 65 8.38 5.16 -12.93
N LYS A 66 9.33 4.38 -12.43
CA LYS A 66 10.75 4.68 -12.59
C LYS A 66 11.17 4.67 -14.05
N SER A 67 10.75 3.67 -14.83
CA SER A 67 11.10 3.59 -16.25
C SER A 67 10.46 4.71 -17.06
N LEU A 68 9.33 5.24 -16.60
CA LEU A 68 8.64 6.34 -17.25
C LEU A 68 9.14 7.71 -16.80
N GLY A 69 10.13 7.75 -15.90
CA GLY A 69 10.68 9.02 -15.41
C GLY A 69 9.74 9.78 -14.47
N GLN A 70 8.77 9.12 -13.88
CA GLN A 70 7.85 9.77 -12.95
C GLN A 70 8.53 10.06 -11.62
N PRO A 71 8.14 11.14 -10.91
CA PRO A 71 8.72 11.44 -9.62
C PRO A 71 8.28 10.43 -8.57
N PHE A 72 9.16 10.18 -7.59
CA PHE A 72 8.82 9.41 -6.39
C PHE A 72 8.09 10.34 -5.43
N ASN A 73 6.77 10.30 -5.43
CA ASN A 73 5.97 11.29 -4.72
C ASN A 73 4.85 10.62 -3.89
N PHE A 74 5.21 9.56 -3.20
CA PHE A 74 4.29 8.84 -2.32
C PHE A 74 4.28 9.45 -0.92
N LYS A 75 3.16 9.32 -0.21
CA LYS A 75 3.00 9.94 1.09
C LYS A 75 2.15 9.08 2.02
N ILE A 76 2.57 8.95 3.26
CA ILE A 76 1.77 8.34 4.32
C ILE A 76 0.86 9.42 4.91
N LEU A 77 -0.45 9.19 4.87
CA LEU A 77 -1.43 10.12 5.44
C LEU A 77 -1.75 9.81 6.90
N SER A 78 -1.91 8.53 7.22
CA SER A 78 -2.18 8.12 8.59
C SER A 78 -1.84 6.66 8.83
N ILE A 79 -1.47 6.35 10.06
CA ILE A 79 -1.25 4.98 10.54
C ILE A 79 -1.97 4.86 11.87
N GLU A 80 -2.90 3.90 11.98
CA GLU A 80 -3.58 3.58 13.22
C GLU A 80 -3.26 2.14 13.59
N ILE A 81 -2.83 1.93 14.84
CA ILE A 81 -2.45 0.61 15.34
C ILE A 81 -3.24 0.34 16.61
N ILE A 82 -3.97 -0.76 16.64
CA ILE A 82 -4.67 -1.23 17.82
C ILE A 82 -4.34 -2.70 17.98
N GLN A 83 -3.55 -3.03 19.01
CA GLN A 83 -3.09 -4.39 19.28
C GLN A 83 -2.37 -4.99 18.07
N ASP A 84 -2.93 -6.02 17.49
CA ASP A 84 -2.36 -6.79 16.38
C ASP A 84 -2.97 -6.43 15.03
N GLN A 85 -3.61 -5.27 14.92
CA GLN A 85 -4.21 -4.79 13.67
C GLN A 85 -3.80 -3.35 13.40
N ALA A 86 -3.72 -3.00 12.12
CA ALA A 86 -3.40 -1.64 11.73
C ALA A 86 -4.13 -1.25 10.46
N MET A 87 -4.43 0.04 10.35
CA MET A 87 -4.96 0.66 9.15
C MET A 87 -4.04 1.78 8.71
N VAL A 88 -3.67 1.78 7.44
CA VAL A 88 -2.77 2.78 6.88
C VAL A 88 -3.44 3.41 5.67
N LYS A 89 -3.38 4.75 5.60
CA LYS A 89 -3.91 5.50 4.46
C LYS A 89 -2.75 6.20 3.76
N LEU A 90 -2.70 6.06 2.44
CA LEU A 90 -1.56 6.52 1.63
C LEU A 90 -2.04 7.34 0.44
N GLU A 91 -1.20 8.30 0.02
CA GLU A 91 -1.29 8.90 -1.31
C GLU A 91 -0.28 8.22 -2.23
N CYS A 92 -0.76 7.74 -3.36
CA CYS A 92 0.07 7.05 -4.34
C CYS A 92 -0.19 7.62 -5.73
N PRO A 93 0.44 8.77 -6.09
CA PRO A 93 0.42 9.23 -7.47
C PRO A 93 1.17 8.21 -8.32
N LEU A 94 0.50 7.63 -9.29
CA LEU A 94 1.04 6.50 -10.04
C LEU A 94 0.51 6.55 -11.45
N PHE A 95 1.41 6.60 -12.42
CA PHE A 95 1.05 6.78 -13.83
C PHE A 95 0.31 8.12 -13.98
N ASP A 96 -0.85 8.17 -14.59
CA ASP A 96 -1.61 9.41 -14.70
C ASP A 96 -2.76 9.47 -13.68
N HIS A 97 -2.64 8.71 -12.61
CA HIS A 97 -3.68 8.60 -11.58
C HIS A 97 -3.17 9.17 -10.26
N PHE A 98 -4.11 9.52 -9.40
CA PHE A 98 -3.81 9.93 -8.04
C PHE A 98 -4.59 9.02 -7.09
N TYR A 99 -3.95 7.93 -6.68
CA TYR A 99 -4.61 6.93 -5.84
C TYR A 99 -4.52 7.29 -4.38
N ILE A 100 -5.62 7.07 -3.68
CA ILE A 100 -5.63 6.92 -2.23
C ILE A 100 -5.76 5.43 -1.95
N ASP A 101 -4.81 4.89 -1.18
CA ASP A 101 -4.81 3.50 -0.79
C ASP A 101 -5.15 3.36 0.69
N PHE A 102 -6.03 2.41 1.00
CA PHE A 102 -6.30 1.97 2.36
C PHE A 102 -5.72 0.58 2.52
N LEU A 103 -4.75 0.43 3.40
CA LEU A 103 -4.11 -0.87 3.66
C LEU A 103 -4.50 -1.36 5.04
N GLY A 104 -4.98 -2.59 5.12
CA GLY A 104 -5.18 -3.28 6.39
C GLY A 104 -4.02 -4.24 6.63
N LEU A 105 -3.48 -4.23 7.85
CA LEU A 105 -2.38 -5.10 8.23
C LEU A 105 -2.75 -5.89 9.47
N LEU A 106 -2.25 -7.11 9.52
CA LEU A 106 -2.37 -7.97 10.70
C LEU A 106 -0.98 -8.39 11.17
N LYS A 107 -0.83 -8.50 12.49
CA LYS A 107 0.39 -9.02 13.10
C LYS A 107 0.14 -10.45 13.55
N GLU A 108 0.90 -11.38 12.98
CA GLU A 108 0.86 -12.79 13.35
C GLU A 108 2.28 -13.27 13.61
N GLN A 109 2.49 -13.97 14.69
CA GLN A 109 3.82 -14.49 15.06
C GLN A 109 4.88 -13.39 15.02
N SER A 110 4.55 -12.25 15.62
CA SER A 110 5.44 -11.08 15.72
C SER A 110 5.78 -10.44 14.36
N ARG A 111 5.00 -10.70 13.32
CA ARG A 111 5.26 -10.21 11.97
C ARG A 111 4.03 -9.53 11.42
N TRP A 112 4.21 -8.29 10.93
CA TRP A 112 3.15 -7.54 10.24
C TRP A 112 3.14 -7.87 8.75
N LEU A 113 1.95 -8.09 8.20
CA LEU A 113 1.76 -8.23 6.75
C LEU A 113 0.50 -7.50 6.33
N ILE A 114 0.51 -6.98 5.11
CA ILE A 114 -0.67 -6.37 4.49
C ILE A 114 -1.61 -7.51 4.08
N VAL A 115 -2.86 -7.45 4.55
CA VAL A 115 -3.86 -8.47 4.25
C VAL A 115 -4.97 -7.97 3.34
N ASN A 116 -5.12 -6.65 3.19
CA ASN A 116 -6.18 -6.08 2.38
C ASN A 116 -5.74 -4.73 1.85
N LYS A 117 -6.09 -4.45 0.59
CA LYS A 117 -5.87 -3.14 -0.03
C LYS A 117 -7.17 -2.72 -0.70
N MET A 118 -7.63 -1.52 -0.37
CA MET A 118 -8.64 -0.83 -1.16
C MET A 118 -8.01 0.43 -1.73
N TYR A 119 -8.42 0.80 -2.93
CA TYR A 119 -7.85 1.98 -3.57
C TYR A 119 -8.90 2.71 -4.40
N THR A 120 -8.71 4.02 -4.54
CA THR A 120 -9.56 4.86 -5.36
C THR A 120 -8.72 5.94 -6.05
N ASP A 121 -9.10 6.30 -7.25
CA ASP A 121 -8.42 7.33 -8.03
C ASP A 121 -9.19 8.65 -7.89
N ILE A 122 -8.65 9.58 -7.11
CA ILE A 122 -9.33 10.85 -6.86
C ILE A 122 -9.13 11.86 -8.00
N ALA A 123 -8.19 11.64 -8.88
CA ALA A 123 -8.03 12.49 -10.05
C ALA A 123 -9.25 12.41 -10.97
N GLN A 124 -9.84 11.21 -11.10
CA GLN A 124 -11.08 11.04 -11.86
C GLN A 124 -12.29 11.58 -11.13
N THR A 125 -12.29 11.48 -9.81
CA THR A 125 -13.41 11.95 -8.98
C THR A 125 -13.56 13.46 -9.05
N SER A 126 -12.47 14.20 -9.18
CA SER A 126 -12.53 15.66 -9.26
C SER A 126 -13.30 16.16 -10.48
N ASP A 127 -13.31 15.41 -11.57
CA ASP A 127 -14.06 15.76 -12.76
C ASP A 127 -15.56 15.64 -12.52
N VAL A 128 -15.95 14.65 -11.73
CA VAL A 128 -17.36 14.41 -11.42
C VAL A 128 -17.89 15.48 -10.46
N THR A 129 -17.07 15.95 -9.56
CA THR A 129 -17.49 16.94 -8.59
C THR A 129 -17.64 18.34 -9.15
N ALA A 130 -17.31 18.53 -10.40
CA ALA A 130 -17.59 19.78 -11.06
C ALA A 130 -19.08 20.07 -11.20
N VAL A 131 -19.88 19.21 -10.68
CA VAL A 131 -21.32 19.32 -10.67
C VAL A 131 -21.79 20.46 -9.79
#